data_1cd29cf3eb5dc3dcd302aa41fbb64e3d
#
_entry.id   1cd29cf3eb5dc3dcd302aa41fbb64e3d
#
_cell.length_a   1.000
_cell.length_b   1.000
_cell.length_c   1.000
_cell.angle_alpha   90.00
_cell.angle_beta   90.00
_cell.angle_gamma   90.00
#
_symmetry.space_group_name_H-M   'P 1'
#
loop_
_entity.id
_entity.type
_entity.pdbx_description
1 polymer ?
#
loop_
_entity_poly.entity_id
_entity_poly.type
_entity_poly.pdbx_seq_one_letter_code
_entity_poly.pdbx_strand_id
1 'polypeptide(L)'
;MQKTFNTKHHSIVIDTPELADCLRDAVIARDTPGMADVDSSMLLFCKHIKKDATVVLSGECSDEIFAGYPWFFRDDALNSNTFPW
;
A
#
# COMPACT_ATOMS: atom_id res chain seq x y z
N MET A 1 -17.47 2.29 -6.61
CA MET A 1 -16.61 1.64 -7.63
C MET A 1 -17.11 0.26 -8.05
N GLN A 2 -17.24 -0.73 -7.15
CA GLN A 2 -17.64 -2.10 -7.54
C GLN A 2 -18.92 -2.17 -8.39
N LYS A 3 -20.00 -1.49 -7.98
CA LYS A 3 -21.27 -1.45 -8.73
C LYS A 3 -21.15 -0.72 -10.08
N THR A 4 -20.31 0.31 -10.14
CA THR A 4 -20.15 1.15 -11.33
C THR A 4 -19.40 0.44 -12.45
N PHE A 5 -18.37 -0.34 -12.08
CA PHE A 5 -17.50 -1.02 -13.04
C PHE A 5 -17.75 -2.53 -13.14
N ASN A 6 -18.77 -3.04 -12.44
CA ASN A 6 -19.11 -4.47 -12.40
C ASN A 6 -17.90 -5.37 -12.09
N THR A 7 -17.06 -4.95 -11.15
CA THR A 7 -15.86 -5.68 -10.76
C THR A 7 -16.15 -6.66 -9.64
N LYS A 8 -15.48 -7.81 -9.64
CA LYS A 8 -15.48 -8.74 -8.52
C LYS A 8 -14.52 -8.21 -7.46
N HIS A 9 -15.06 -7.88 -6.29
CA HIS A 9 -14.29 -7.33 -5.18
C HIS A 9 -14.01 -8.40 -4.13
N HIS A 10 -12.77 -8.43 -3.65
CA HIS A 10 -12.32 -9.27 -2.54
C HIS A 10 -11.77 -8.38 -1.43
N SER A 11 -12.37 -8.47 -0.25
CA SER A 11 -11.86 -7.78 0.94
C SER A 11 -11.00 -8.73 1.75
N ILE A 12 -9.81 -8.29 2.11
CA ILE A 12 -8.91 -8.97 3.04
C ILE A 12 -8.88 -8.13 4.32
N VAL A 13 -9.32 -8.73 5.42
CA VAL A 13 -9.29 -8.10 6.74
C VAL A 13 -8.16 -8.78 7.52
N ILE A 14 -7.23 -7.99 8.02
CA ILE A 14 -6.07 -8.42 8.78
C ILE A 14 -6.16 -7.76 10.15
N ASP A 15 -6.07 -8.52 11.21
CA ASP A 15 -6.11 -8.00 12.57
C ASP A 15 -4.71 -7.73 13.14
N THR A 16 -4.64 -7.04 14.28
CA THR A 16 -3.37 -6.67 14.92
C THR A 16 -2.53 -7.87 15.35
N PRO A 17 -3.09 -8.93 15.96
CA PRO A 17 -2.32 -10.14 16.25
C PRO A 17 -1.66 -10.76 15.01
N GLU A 18 -2.40 -10.91 13.92
CA GLU A 18 -1.89 -11.46 12.66
C GLU A 18 -0.75 -10.63 12.08
N LEU A 19 -0.86 -9.28 12.17
CA LEU A 19 0.21 -8.36 11.77
C LEU A 19 1.47 -8.56 12.63
N ALA A 20 1.31 -8.65 13.94
CA ALA A 20 2.42 -8.84 14.87
C ALA A 20 3.15 -10.17 14.64
N ASP A 21 2.41 -11.25 14.46
CA ASP A 21 2.97 -12.58 14.21
C ASP A 21 3.74 -12.64 12.87
N CYS A 22 3.33 -11.81 11.90
CA CYS A 22 3.95 -11.76 10.57
C CYS A 22 5.22 -10.88 10.51
N LEU A 23 5.55 -10.11 11.55
CA LEU A 23 6.68 -9.16 11.55
C LEU A 23 8.00 -9.79 11.17
N ARG A 24 8.33 -10.93 11.77
CA ARG A 24 9.59 -11.62 11.49
C ARG A 24 9.68 -12.06 10.04
N ASP A 25 8.61 -12.64 9.52
CA ASP A 25 8.53 -13.09 8.13
C ASP A 25 8.64 -11.93 7.16
N ALA A 26 8.06 -10.77 7.49
CA ALA A 26 8.13 -9.57 6.68
C ALA A 26 9.57 -9.03 6.58
N VAL A 27 10.30 -9.00 7.69
CA VAL A 27 11.74 -8.62 7.69
C VAL A 27 12.57 -9.59 6.85
N ILE A 28 12.32 -10.89 6.98
CA ILE A 28 13.02 -11.91 6.18
C ILE A 28 12.71 -11.76 4.69
N ALA A 29 11.44 -11.54 4.35
CA ALA A 29 11.01 -11.38 2.95
C ALA A 29 11.60 -10.12 2.28
N ARG A 30 11.81 -9.07 3.05
CA ARG A 30 12.39 -7.81 2.59
C ARG A 30 13.92 -7.79 2.65
N ASP A 31 14.52 -8.70 3.40
CA ASP A 31 15.96 -8.78 3.69
C ASP A 31 16.51 -7.59 4.54
N THR A 32 15.67 -6.68 4.96
CA THR A 32 16.01 -5.54 5.82
C THR A 32 14.83 -5.15 6.71
N PRO A 33 15.08 -4.57 7.90
CA PRO A 33 14.01 -3.93 8.68
C PRO A 33 13.39 -2.77 7.91
N GLY A 34 12.08 -2.62 8.02
CA GLY A 34 11.31 -1.59 7.37
C GLY A 34 10.18 -1.06 8.25
N MET A 35 9.06 -0.67 7.65
CA MET A 35 7.88 -0.20 8.36
C MET A 35 7.05 -1.41 8.82
N ALA A 36 7.06 -1.69 10.11
CA ALA A 36 6.53 -2.92 10.71
C ALA A 36 5.08 -3.25 10.28
N ASP A 37 4.19 -2.27 10.35
CA ASP A 37 2.77 -2.41 10.00
C ASP A 37 2.56 -2.52 8.47
N VAL A 38 3.27 -1.71 7.70
CA VAL A 38 3.19 -1.69 6.24
C VAL A 38 3.76 -2.98 5.64
N ASP A 39 4.96 -3.39 6.06
CA ASP A 39 5.62 -4.57 5.51
C ASP A 39 4.86 -5.86 5.86
N SER A 40 4.36 -5.98 7.10
CA SER A 40 3.56 -7.14 7.52
C SER A 40 2.23 -7.22 6.76
N SER A 41 1.51 -6.11 6.64
CA SER A 41 0.25 -6.06 5.91
C SER A 41 0.44 -6.38 4.42
N MET A 42 1.49 -5.84 3.81
CA MET A 42 1.83 -6.12 2.42
C MET A 42 2.16 -7.60 2.19
N LEU A 43 2.96 -8.21 3.08
CA LEU A 43 3.29 -9.63 2.98
C LEU A 43 2.05 -10.51 3.09
N LEU A 44 1.16 -10.24 4.05
CA LEU A 44 -0.08 -10.98 4.23
C LEU A 44 -1.01 -10.80 3.02
N PHE A 45 -1.13 -9.57 2.52
CA PHE A 45 -1.88 -9.26 1.31
C PHE A 45 -1.35 -10.02 0.10
N CYS A 46 -0.04 -10.02 -0.12
CA CYS A 46 0.60 -10.77 -1.19
C CYS A 46 0.40 -12.29 -1.06
N LYS A 47 0.47 -12.84 0.18
CA LYS A 47 0.16 -14.24 0.43
C LYS A 47 -1.27 -14.62 0.02
N HIS A 48 -2.25 -13.71 0.23
CA HIS A 48 -3.62 -13.94 -0.21
C HIS A 48 -3.76 -13.89 -1.73
N ILE A 49 -3.21 -12.87 -2.36
CA ILE A 49 -3.27 -12.69 -3.82
C ILE A 49 -2.60 -13.87 -4.56
N LYS A 50 -1.48 -14.36 -4.02
CA LYS A 50 -0.72 -15.46 -4.64
C LYS A 50 -1.53 -16.73 -4.85
N LYS A 51 -2.64 -16.91 -4.12
CA LYS A 51 -3.54 -18.06 -4.29
C LYS A 51 -4.28 -18.00 -5.63
N ASP A 52 -4.56 -16.78 -6.12
CA ASP A 52 -5.43 -16.55 -7.28
C ASP A 52 -4.68 -15.95 -8.48
N ALA A 53 -3.53 -15.30 -8.26
CA ALA A 53 -2.81 -14.59 -9.31
C ALA A 53 -1.29 -14.67 -9.16
N THR A 54 -0.60 -14.69 -10.29
CA THR A 54 0.87 -14.61 -10.35
C THR A 54 1.36 -13.17 -10.48
N VAL A 55 0.58 -12.34 -11.15
CA VAL A 55 0.87 -10.90 -11.39
C VAL A 55 -0.36 -10.09 -11.07
N VAL A 56 -0.16 -8.95 -10.44
CA VAL A 56 -1.22 -7.98 -10.12
C VAL A 56 -0.79 -6.57 -10.51
N LEU A 57 -1.78 -5.71 -10.75
CA LEU A 57 -1.56 -4.28 -10.88
C LEU A 57 -1.92 -3.62 -9.54
N SER A 58 -1.08 -2.72 -9.07
CA SER A 58 -1.32 -1.92 -7.87
C SER A 58 -1.52 -0.46 -8.21
N GLY A 59 -2.11 0.29 -7.28
CA GLY A 59 -2.19 1.75 -7.35
C GLY A 59 -0.99 2.46 -6.71
N GLU A 60 0.05 1.72 -6.33
CA GLU A 60 1.28 2.29 -5.78
C GLU A 60 1.86 3.34 -6.74
N CYS A 61 2.38 4.43 -6.19
CA CYS A 61 2.90 5.57 -6.94
C CYS A 61 1.86 6.33 -7.80
N SER A 62 0.58 6.03 -7.67
CA SER A 62 -0.45 6.76 -8.43
C SER A 62 -0.60 8.21 -7.96
N ASP A 63 -0.39 8.48 -6.69
CA ASP A 63 -0.47 9.84 -6.12
C ASP A 63 0.64 10.75 -6.66
N GLU A 64 1.82 10.20 -6.90
CA GLU A 64 2.95 10.89 -7.53
C GLU A 64 2.68 11.24 -9.00
N ILE A 65 2.02 10.33 -9.72
CA ILE A 65 1.77 10.49 -11.17
C ILE A 65 0.55 11.38 -11.41
N PHE A 66 -0.50 11.22 -10.60
CA PHE A 66 -1.80 11.88 -10.80
C PHE A 66 -2.07 13.02 -9.81
N ALA A 67 -1.04 13.49 -9.10
CA ALA A 67 -1.14 14.57 -8.13
C ALA A 67 -2.19 14.31 -7.03
N GLY A 68 -2.22 13.11 -6.46
CA GLY A 68 -3.19 12.70 -5.44
C GLY A 68 -2.97 13.30 -4.06
N TYR A 69 -1.76 13.75 -3.76
CA TYR A 69 -1.44 14.30 -2.44
C TYR A 69 -1.95 15.73 -2.24
N PRO A 70 -2.36 16.10 -1.01
CA PRO A 70 -2.90 17.43 -0.72
C PRO A 70 -1.97 18.61 -1.07
N TRP A 71 -0.66 18.44 -1.00
CA TRP A 71 0.31 19.51 -1.32
C TRP A 71 0.35 19.90 -2.79
N PHE A 72 -0.12 19.06 -3.72
CA PHE A 72 -0.25 19.44 -5.12
C PHE A 72 -1.34 20.50 -5.38
N PHE A 73 -2.19 20.77 -4.38
CA PHE A 73 -3.31 21.72 -4.47
C PHE A 73 -3.15 22.94 -3.53
N ARG A 74 -1.98 23.06 -2.90
CA ARG A 74 -1.70 24.13 -1.92
C ARG A 74 -0.66 25.08 -2.50
N ASP A 75 -1.03 26.37 -2.64
CA ASP A 75 -0.15 27.41 -3.18
C ASP A 75 1.13 27.61 -2.38
N ASP A 76 1.06 27.50 -1.06
CA ASP A 76 2.22 27.60 -0.16
C ASP A 76 3.22 26.45 -0.39
N ALA A 77 2.74 25.26 -0.65
CA ALA A 77 3.56 24.10 -0.96
C ALA A 77 4.17 24.18 -2.37
N LEU A 78 3.36 24.55 -3.37
CA LEU A 78 3.81 24.67 -4.76
C LEU A 78 4.87 25.75 -4.97
N ASN A 79 4.82 26.85 -4.18
CA ASN A 79 5.77 27.94 -4.27
C ASN A 79 6.91 27.88 -3.24
N SER A 80 7.03 26.77 -2.48
CA SER A 80 8.12 26.57 -1.55
C SER A 80 9.42 26.22 -2.28
N ASN A 81 10.56 26.65 -1.70
CA ASN A 81 11.89 26.27 -2.21
C ASN A 81 12.42 24.97 -1.57
N THR A 82 11.57 24.27 -0.83
CA THR A 82 11.87 23.01 -0.14
C THR A 82 10.80 21.98 -0.46
N PHE A 83 11.03 20.74 -0.04
CA PHE A 83 9.99 19.72 -0.13
C PHE A 83 8.78 20.10 0.72
N PRO A 84 7.55 19.93 0.23
CA PRO A 84 6.32 20.36 0.91
C PRO A 84 5.86 19.42 2.04
N TRP A 85 6.63 18.38 2.33
CA TRP A 85 6.38 17.39 3.38
C TRP A 85 7.57 17.24 4.33
#